data_a228b784b763de2bb36400b3ed5e5545
#
_entry.id   a228b784b763de2bb36400b3ed5e5545
#
_cell.length_a   1.000
_cell.length_b   1.000
_cell.length_c   1.000
_cell.angle_alpha   90.00
_cell.angle_beta   90.00
_cell.angle_gamma   90.00
#
_symmetry.space_group_name_H-M   'P 1'
#
loop_
_entity.id
_entity.type
_entity.pdbx_description
1 polymer ?
#
loop_
_entity_poly.entity_id
_entity_poly.type
_entity_poly.pdbx_seq_one_letter_code
_entity_poly.pdbx_strand_id
1 'polypeptide(L)'
;MLQVRKLLESDWDFLPKWVDSYDKKPLIKKLNFRDLMPGAFQVGEYEKKRKGLGGFMVCKDQHPIASVWVGMTNSHCALLTNVISDPDYKDKDKNEAIQLLTNFAMDFSKDLGYKYIYENPSYELIKKL
;
A
#
# COMPACT_ATOMS: atom_id res chain seq x y z
N MET A 1 3.42 -8.22 18.55
CA MET A 1 2.11 -8.44 17.92
C MET A 1 1.99 -7.64 16.64
N LEU A 2 1.53 -8.28 15.57
CA LEU A 2 1.33 -7.60 14.29
C LEU A 2 0.07 -6.74 14.32
N GLN A 3 0.17 -5.52 13.82
CA GLN A 3 -0.94 -4.59 13.73
C GLN A 3 -0.90 -3.84 12.41
N VAL A 4 -2.09 -3.57 11.85
CA VAL A 4 -2.23 -2.75 10.64
C VAL A 4 -2.77 -1.39 11.04
N ARG A 5 -2.19 -0.34 10.50
CA ARG A 5 -2.63 1.04 10.70
C ARG A 5 -2.61 1.82 9.39
N LYS A 6 -3.24 2.97 9.38
CA LYS A 6 -3.14 3.88 8.25
C LYS A 6 -1.71 4.42 8.12
N LEU A 7 -1.33 4.76 6.90
CA LEU A 7 -0.05 5.42 6.66
C LEU A 7 -0.02 6.79 7.33
N LEU A 8 1.16 7.14 7.85
CA LEU A 8 1.43 8.43 8.48
C LEU A 8 2.42 9.21 7.61
N GLU A 9 2.40 10.53 7.73
CA GLU A 9 3.35 11.39 7.03
C GLU A 9 4.80 10.96 7.31
N SER A 10 5.10 10.59 8.56
CA SER A 10 6.44 10.15 8.96
C SER A 10 6.88 8.84 8.30
N ASP A 11 5.97 8.04 7.77
CA ASP A 11 6.35 6.82 7.05
C ASP A 11 7.14 7.16 5.79
N TRP A 12 6.92 8.32 5.20
CA TRP A 12 7.64 8.75 4.01
C TRP A 12 9.11 9.10 4.28
N ASP A 13 9.53 9.11 5.53
CA ASP A 13 10.94 9.28 5.87
C ASP A 13 11.78 8.06 5.47
N PHE A 14 11.18 6.86 5.44
CA PHE A 14 11.91 5.62 5.09
C PHE A 14 11.35 4.91 3.85
N LEU A 15 10.10 5.13 3.46
CA LEU A 15 9.52 4.45 2.30
C LEU A 15 10.33 4.62 1.01
N PRO A 16 10.89 5.79 0.68
CA PRO A 16 11.73 5.91 -0.51
C PRO A 16 12.92 4.96 -0.50
N LYS A 17 13.51 4.71 0.66
CA LYS A 17 14.63 3.77 0.79
C LYS A 17 14.19 2.34 0.51
N TRP A 18 12.98 1.98 0.95
CA TRP A 18 12.44 0.65 0.66
C TRP A 18 12.22 0.48 -0.84
N VAL A 19 11.70 1.50 -1.51
CA VAL A 19 11.49 1.48 -2.96
C VAL A 19 12.81 1.35 -3.70
N ASP A 20 13.84 2.05 -3.26
CA ASP A 20 15.15 2.01 -3.90
C ASP A 20 15.80 0.63 -3.86
N SER A 21 15.37 -0.25 -2.96
CA SER A 21 15.86 -1.62 -2.91
C SER A 21 15.33 -2.49 -4.06
N TYR A 22 14.30 -2.02 -4.78
CA TYR A 22 13.75 -2.73 -5.94
C TYR A 22 14.43 -2.24 -7.22
N ASP A 23 15.60 -2.74 -7.53
CA ASP A 23 16.45 -2.29 -8.65
C ASP A 23 15.84 -2.48 -10.03
N LYS A 24 14.79 -3.27 -10.14
CA LYS A 24 14.23 -3.69 -11.42
C LYS A 24 13.21 -2.72 -12.03
N LYS A 25 13.01 -1.54 -11.42
CA LYS A 25 12.00 -0.58 -11.89
C LYS A 25 12.60 0.80 -12.09
N PRO A 26 13.43 1.00 -13.16
CA PRO A 26 14.09 2.29 -13.38
C PRO A 26 13.11 3.45 -13.59
N LEU A 27 11.90 3.19 -14.07
CA LEU A 27 10.90 4.22 -14.25
C LEU A 27 10.44 4.81 -12.92
N ILE A 28 10.26 3.95 -11.91
CA ILE A 28 9.85 4.40 -10.56
C ILE A 28 10.95 5.28 -9.94
N LYS A 29 12.23 4.97 -10.20
CA LYS A 29 13.34 5.78 -9.68
C LYS A 29 13.41 7.18 -10.31
N LYS A 30 12.98 7.32 -11.56
CA LYS A 30 12.95 8.61 -12.24
C LYS A 30 11.77 9.49 -11.85
N LEU A 31 10.70 8.87 -11.33
CA LEU A 31 9.51 9.56 -10.90
C LEU A 31 9.47 9.60 -9.37
N ASN A 32 8.82 10.60 -8.81
CA ASN A 32 8.61 10.63 -7.38
C ASN A 32 7.58 9.54 -7.03
N PHE A 33 8.02 8.49 -6.33
CA PHE A 33 7.18 7.36 -5.98
C PHE A 33 5.94 7.81 -5.21
N ARG A 34 6.09 8.76 -4.30
CA ARG A 34 4.99 9.29 -3.51
C ARG A 34 3.90 9.92 -4.38
N ASP A 35 4.30 10.54 -5.50
CA ASP A 35 3.36 11.13 -6.44
C ASP A 35 2.51 10.08 -7.16
N LEU A 36 3.01 8.86 -7.25
CA LEU A 36 2.35 7.76 -7.95
C LEU A 36 1.38 6.99 -7.04
N MET A 37 1.48 7.18 -5.73
CA MET A 37 0.68 6.41 -4.78
C MET A 37 -0.62 7.14 -4.45
N PRO A 38 -1.71 6.36 -4.26
CA PRO A 38 -2.98 6.95 -3.87
C PRO A 38 -2.86 7.83 -2.63
N GLY A 39 -3.55 8.96 -2.65
CA GLY A 39 -3.66 9.85 -1.51
C GLY A 39 -4.78 9.43 -0.57
N ALA A 40 -5.42 10.38 0.08
CA ALA A 40 -6.64 10.13 0.83
C ALA A 40 -7.81 9.99 -0.15
N PHE A 41 -8.90 9.42 0.33
CA PHE A 41 -10.10 9.16 -0.48
C PHE A 41 -10.91 10.42 -0.83
N GLN A 42 -10.36 11.59 -0.58
CA GLN A 42 -11.03 12.86 -0.85
C GLN A 42 -10.22 13.64 -1.88
N VAL A 43 -10.94 14.29 -2.79
CA VAL A 43 -10.35 15.12 -3.83
C VAL A 43 -10.31 16.60 -3.39
N GLY A 44 -9.49 17.41 -4.08
CA GLY A 44 -9.39 18.84 -3.82
C GLY A 44 -8.21 19.19 -2.92
N GLU A 45 -8.40 20.17 -2.02
CA GLU A 45 -7.32 20.67 -1.16
C GLU A 45 -6.72 19.58 -0.26
N TYR A 46 -7.52 18.59 0.12
CA TYR A 46 -7.06 17.49 0.95
C TYR A 46 -6.05 16.60 0.24
N GLU A 47 -6.15 16.49 -1.08
CA GLU A 47 -5.27 15.66 -1.87
C GLU A 47 -3.81 16.10 -1.75
N LYS A 48 -3.54 17.40 -1.72
CA LYS A 48 -2.18 17.94 -1.56
C LYS A 48 -1.57 17.62 -0.20
N LYS A 49 -2.40 17.62 0.85
CA LYS A 49 -1.94 17.38 2.23
C LYS A 49 -1.82 15.90 2.57
N ARG A 50 -2.46 15.04 1.79
CA ARG A 50 -2.52 13.60 2.08
C ARG A 50 -1.92 12.75 0.96
N LYS A 51 -1.09 13.36 0.15
CA LYS A 51 -0.42 12.73 -0.97
C LYS A 51 0.32 11.47 -0.55
N GLY A 52 -0.02 10.34 -1.19
CA GLY A 52 0.60 9.07 -0.89
C GLY A 52 0.21 8.43 0.44
N LEU A 53 -0.84 8.92 1.10
CA LEU A 53 -1.28 8.40 2.40
C LEU A 53 -2.52 7.51 2.32
N GLY A 54 -2.95 7.14 1.11
CA GLY A 54 -4.14 6.32 0.88
C GLY A 54 -3.88 4.83 1.00
N GLY A 55 -3.17 4.41 2.02
CA GLY A 55 -2.81 3.03 2.22
C GLY A 55 -2.62 2.68 3.69
N PHE A 56 -1.99 1.51 3.89
CA PHE A 56 -1.83 0.93 5.22
C PHE A 56 -0.43 0.41 5.44
N MET A 57 -0.03 0.34 6.70
CA MET A 57 1.25 -0.18 7.14
C MET A 57 1.01 -1.30 8.14
N VAL A 58 1.70 -2.43 7.97
CA VAL A 58 1.73 -3.47 9.00
C VAL A 58 3.00 -3.30 9.82
N CYS A 59 2.84 -3.33 11.14
CA CYS A 59 3.91 -3.16 12.12
C CYS A 59 3.94 -4.30 13.10
N LYS A 60 5.13 -4.59 13.64
CA LYS A 60 5.30 -5.45 14.79
C LYS A 60 5.87 -4.63 15.91
N ASP A 61 5.11 -4.49 17.00
CA ASP A 61 5.52 -3.69 18.16
C ASP A 61 6.01 -2.30 17.74
N GLN A 62 5.23 -1.65 16.89
CA GLN A 62 5.48 -0.32 16.31
C GLN A 62 6.62 -0.25 15.27
N HIS A 63 7.25 -1.37 14.96
CA HIS A 63 8.27 -1.42 13.91
C HIS A 63 7.60 -1.67 12.54
N PRO A 64 7.71 -0.74 11.59
CA PRO A 64 7.10 -0.90 10.26
C PRO A 64 7.74 -2.04 9.48
N ILE A 65 6.91 -2.87 8.84
CA ILE A 65 7.37 -4.03 8.08
C ILE A 65 7.08 -3.88 6.59
N ALA A 66 5.84 -3.50 6.25
CA ALA A 66 5.41 -3.42 4.86
C ALA A 66 4.22 -2.48 4.72
N SER A 67 4.07 -1.92 3.54
CA SER A 67 2.97 -1.03 3.21
C SER A 67 2.30 -1.45 1.90
N VAL A 68 1.04 -1.05 1.75
CA VAL A 68 0.25 -1.24 0.53
C VAL A 68 -0.71 -0.06 0.40
N TRP A 69 -1.07 0.27 -0.83
CA TRP A 69 -2.03 1.34 -1.11
C TRP A 69 -3.25 0.76 -1.81
N VAL A 70 -4.41 1.37 -1.56
CA VAL A 70 -5.65 1.02 -2.22
C VAL A 70 -5.99 2.14 -3.19
N GLY A 71 -5.98 1.81 -4.48
CA GLY A 71 -6.38 2.73 -5.54
C GLY A 71 -7.88 2.62 -5.78
N MET A 72 -8.56 3.75 -5.73
CA MET A 72 -10.00 3.81 -5.96
C MET A 72 -10.29 4.06 -7.43
N THR A 73 -11.31 3.40 -7.95
CA THR A 73 -11.77 3.60 -9.32
C THR A 73 -13.27 3.90 -9.28
N ASN A 74 -13.80 4.35 -10.40
CA ASN A 74 -15.24 4.52 -10.56
C ASN A 74 -15.93 3.26 -11.11
N SER A 75 -15.24 2.12 -11.10
CA SER A 75 -15.82 0.81 -11.40
C SER A 75 -16.13 0.06 -10.10
N HIS A 76 -16.55 -1.20 -10.22
CA HIS A 76 -16.75 -2.07 -9.06
C HIS A 76 -15.46 -2.74 -8.58
N CYS A 77 -14.32 -2.37 -9.15
CA CYS A 77 -13.04 -2.98 -8.86
C CYS A 77 -12.06 -1.96 -8.27
N ALA A 78 -11.53 -2.22 -7.07
CA ALA A 78 -10.44 -1.45 -6.50
C ALA A 78 -9.10 -2.00 -6.98
N LEU A 79 -8.04 -1.22 -6.79
CA LEU A 79 -6.68 -1.60 -7.14
C LEU A 79 -5.84 -1.73 -5.88
N LEU A 80 -5.27 -2.91 -5.66
CA LEU A 80 -4.27 -3.11 -4.62
C LEU A 80 -2.92 -2.82 -5.26
N THR A 81 -2.36 -1.66 -4.95
CA THR A 81 -1.10 -1.26 -5.57
C THR A 81 0.08 -1.73 -4.71
N ASN A 82 1.15 -2.00 -5.34
CA ASN A 82 2.48 -2.38 -4.85
C ASN A 82 2.62 -2.61 -3.34
N VAL A 83 2.86 -3.85 -2.93
CA VAL A 83 3.32 -4.14 -1.58
C VAL A 83 4.81 -3.79 -1.50
N ILE A 84 5.14 -2.82 -0.67
CA ILE A 84 6.52 -2.38 -0.44
C ILE A 84 6.92 -2.78 0.97
N SER A 85 7.97 -3.57 1.09
CA SER A 85 8.42 -4.07 2.39
C SER A 85 9.83 -3.59 2.72
N ASP A 86 10.12 -3.54 4.02
CA ASP A 86 11.45 -3.24 4.53
C ASP A 86 12.41 -4.36 4.09
N PRO A 87 13.44 -4.05 3.27
CA PRO A 87 14.37 -5.06 2.79
C PRO A 87 15.24 -5.66 3.90
N ASP A 88 15.36 -4.96 5.03
CA ASP A 88 16.17 -5.41 6.16
C ASP A 88 15.37 -6.24 7.17
N TYR A 89 14.05 -6.34 6.99
CA TYR A 89 13.23 -7.16 7.87
C TYR A 89 13.32 -8.62 7.46
N LYS A 90 13.95 -9.45 8.29
CA LYS A 90 14.27 -10.86 7.99
C LYS A 90 13.54 -11.86 8.88
N ASP A 91 12.66 -11.41 9.75
CA ASP A 91 11.93 -12.30 10.65
C ASP A 91 11.03 -13.28 9.90
N LYS A 92 10.78 -14.41 10.52
CA LYS A 92 9.99 -15.51 9.93
C LYS A 92 8.53 -15.11 9.68
N ASP A 93 8.04 -14.13 10.40
CA ASP A 93 6.64 -13.67 10.30
C ASP A 93 6.41 -12.64 9.20
N LYS A 94 7.39 -12.36 8.34
CA LYS A 94 7.25 -11.38 7.26
C LYS A 94 6.08 -11.74 6.33
N ASN A 95 5.96 -13.00 5.93
CA ASN A 95 4.88 -13.44 5.06
C ASN A 95 3.52 -13.33 5.74
N GLU A 96 3.46 -13.66 7.02
CA GLU A 96 2.23 -13.49 7.82
C GLU A 96 1.84 -12.02 7.91
N ALA A 97 2.82 -11.14 8.11
CA ALA A 97 2.58 -9.70 8.18
C ALA A 97 2.01 -9.17 6.86
N ILE A 98 2.59 -9.56 5.74
CA ILE A 98 2.12 -9.15 4.41
C ILE A 98 0.72 -9.69 4.16
N GLN A 99 0.44 -10.93 4.56
CA GLN A 99 -0.90 -11.51 4.41
C GLN A 99 -1.93 -10.75 5.24
N LEU A 100 -1.60 -10.40 6.46
CA LEU A 100 -2.46 -9.59 7.31
C LEU A 100 -2.75 -8.23 6.68
N LEU A 101 -1.71 -7.60 6.14
CA LEU A 101 -1.82 -6.31 5.48
C LEU A 101 -2.74 -6.36 4.26
N THR A 102 -2.55 -7.34 3.38
CA THR A 102 -3.36 -7.47 2.17
C THR A 102 -4.81 -7.84 2.50
N ASN A 103 -5.03 -8.69 3.49
CA ASN A 103 -6.37 -9.03 3.94
C ASN A 103 -7.09 -7.79 4.50
N PHE A 104 -6.39 -6.97 5.24
CA PHE A 104 -6.94 -5.73 5.77
C PHE A 104 -7.35 -4.79 4.65
N ALA A 105 -6.51 -4.64 3.63
CA ALA A 105 -6.80 -3.79 2.47
C ALA A 105 -8.00 -4.31 1.68
N MET A 106 -8.14 -5.63 1.56
CA MET A 106 -9.30 -6.23 0.90
C MET A 106 -10.60 -6.00 1.68
N ASP A 107 -10.58 -6.18 2.99
CA ASP A 107 -11.73 -5.91 3.84
C ASP A 107 -12.13 -4.44 3.78
N PHE A 108 -11.17 -3.55 3.79
CA PHE A 108 -11.40 -2.11 3.65
C PHE A 108 -12.07 -1.79 2.31
N SER A 109 -11.60 -2.39 1.22
CA SER A 109 -12.17 -2.20 -0.11
C SER A 109 -13.60 -2.71 -0.19
N LYS A 110 -13.88 -3.85 0.43
CA LYS A 110 -15.23 -4.41 0.51
C LYS A 110 -16.16 -3.47 1.28
N ASP A 111 -15.69 -2.91 2.39
CA ASP A 111 -16.47 -1.99 3.20
C ASP A 111 -16.79 -0.69 2.47
N LEU A 112 -15.94 -0.28 1.52
CA LEU A 112 -16.21 0.87 0.66
C LEU A 112 -17.23 0.58 -0.44
N GLY A 113 -17.61 -0.68 -0.63
CA GLY A 113 -18.59 -1.07 -1.63
C GLY A 113 -18.05 -1.71 -2.90
N TYR A 114 -16.74 -1.91 -2.98
CA TYR A 114 -16.15 -2.60 -4.12
C TYR A 114 -16.50 -4.09 -4.09
N LYS A 115 -16.70 -4.67 -5.27
CA LYS A 115 -17.04 -6.10 -5.43
C LYS A 115 -15.83 -6.94 -5.80
N TYR A 116 -14.79 -6.31 -6.35
CA TYR A 116 -13.59 -6.97 -6.85
C TYR A 116 -12.38 -6.15 -6.49
N ILE A 117 -11.21 -6.79 -6.50
CA ILE A 117 -9.93 -6.11 -6.32
C ILE A 117 -8.89 -6.72 -7.25
N TYR A 118 -8.12 -5.87 -7.93
CA TYR A 118 -6.90 -6.29 -8.62
C TYR A 118 -5.77 -6.38 -7.61
N GLU A 119 -5.13 -7.55 -7.50
CA GLU A 119 -4.09 -7.78 -6.51
C GLU A 119 -2.69 -7.42 -6.98
N ASN A 120 -2.50 -7.24 -8.27
CA ASN A 120 -1.18 -6.88 -8.77
C ASN A 120 -1.29 -5.91 -9.95
N PRO A 121 -0.17 -5.21 -10.27
CA PRO A 121 -0.17 -4.20 -11.33
C PRO A 121 -0.41 -4.76 -12.73
N SER A 122 -0.23 -6.08 -12.94
CA SER A 122 -0.45 -6.69 -14.26
C SER A 122 -1.92 -6.99 -14.54
N TYR A 123 -2.79 -6.79 -13.55
CA TYR A 123 -4.24 -7.07 -13.64
C TYR A 123 -4.58 -8.51 -13.97
N GLU A 124 -3.63 -9.43 -13.78
CA GLU A 124 -3.83 -10.85 -14.05
C GLU A 124 -4.62 -11.55 -12.95
N LEU A 125 -4.61 -11.00 -11.75
CA LEU A 125 -5.31 -11.57 -10.61
C LEU A 125 -6.38 -10.60 -10.13
N ILE A 126 -7.64 -11.05 -10.27
CA ILE A 126 -8.79 -10.34 -9.74
C ILE A 126 -9.43 -11.25 -8.70
N LYS A 127 -9.70 -10.71 -7.53
CA LYS A 127 -10.43 -11.44 -6.50
C LYS A 127 -11.79 -10.83 -6.28
N LYS A 128 -12.77 -11.70 -6.04
CA LYS A 128 -14.09 -11.28 -5.60
C LYS A 128 -14.04 -11.00 -4.11
N LEU A 129 -14.49 -9.82 -3.74
CA LEU A 129 -14.55 -9.40 -2.36
C LEU A 129 -15.80 -9.91 -1.65
#